data_8ff959aa04ac2dacc7001b27b8cc54d3
#
_entry.id   8ff959aa04ac2dacc7001b27b8cc54d3
#
_cell.length_a   1.000
_cell.length_b   1.000
_cell.length_c   1.000
_cell.angle_alpha   90.00
_cell.angle_beta   90.00
_cell.angle_gamma   90.00
#
_symmetry.space_group_name_H-M   'P 1'
#
loop_
_entity.id
_entity.type
_entity.pdbx_description
1 polymer ?
#
loop_
_entity_poly.entity_id
_entity_poly.type
_entity_poly.pdbx_seq_one_letter_code
_entity_poly.pdbx_strand_id
1 'polypeptide(L)'
;DIHGNYAAFETCVEYALAQDIHTFFFLGDYVAEFPYPQRTMEMLYDMRQKYECYFIRGNKEDYWLDRRYNPNCVWKNGNHTVGAMEYTYQNITEHDLVFYQELPICMEVHFEGAEALMLCHGSMERNNQKMLPEDAETKRIIESCACKYILCGHTHGQMTIKYAGKVLWNPGAVGVPKQSGGKTQFMILH
;
A
#
# COMPACT_ATOMS: atom_id res chain seq x y z
N ASP A 1 -0.24 2.48 -2.02
CA ASP A 1 -1.06 2.60 -3.24
C ASP A 1 -0.30 3.38 -4.33
N ILE A 2 0.77 2.76 -4.89
CA ILE A 2 1.62 3.36 -5.95
C ILE A 2 1.05 3.03 -7.34
N HIS A 3 0.53 1.81 -7.52
CA HIS A 3 -0.15 1.35 -8.73
C HIS A 3 0.66 1.48 -10.02
N GLY A 4 2.00 1.41 -9.95
CA GLY A 4 2.87 1.55 -11.11
C GLY A 4 3.05 2.99 -11.62
N ASN A 5 2.61 3.99 -10.86
CA ASN A 5 2.85 5.40 -11.17
C ASN A 5 4.25 5.83 -10.72
N TYR A 6 5.25 5.36 -11.45
CA TYR A 6 6.66 5.63 -11.16
C TYR A 6 6.97 7.12 -10.99
N ALA A 7 6.47 7.97 -11.88
CA ALA A 7 6.79 9.41 -11.84
C ALA A 7 6.25 10.11 -10.58
N ALA A 8 5.01 9.77 -10.16
CA ALA A 8 4.47 10.29 -8.92
C ALA A 8 5.23 9.73 -7.70
N PHE A 9 5.62 8.46 -7.74
CA PHE A 9 6.38 7.82 -6.67
C PHE A 9 7.76 8.47 -6.51
N GLU A 10 8.50 8.66 -7.60
CA GLU A 10 9.79 9.34 -7.62
C GLU A 10 9.70 10.73 -6.99
N THR A 11 8.72 11.54 -7.43
CA THR A 11 8.48 12.88 -6.88
C THR A 11 8.19 12.86 -5.37
N CYS A 12 7.40 11.90 -4.88
CA CYS A 12 7.11 11.76 -3.45
C CYS A 12 8.36 11.42 -2.65
N VAL A 13 9.20 10.53 -3.17
CA VAL A 13 10.46 10.14 -2.50
C VAL A 13 11.44 11.31 -2.49
N GLU A 14 11.63 12.00 -3.60
CA GLU A 14 12.48 13.19 -3.67
C GLU A 14 12.03 14.26 -2.67
N TYR A 15 10.73 14.51 -2.57
CA TYR A 15 10.19 15.45 -1.60
C TYR A 15 10.46 15.01 -0.15
N ALA A 16 10.27 13.74 0.17
CA ALA A 16 10.51 13.20 1.51
C ALA A 16 12.00 13.31 1.89
N LEU A 17 12.89 12.94 0.98
CA LEU A 17 14.34 13.07 1.18
C LEU A 17 14.78 14.53 1.39
N ALA A 18 14.16 15.47 0.67
CA ALA A 18 14.41 16.90 0.88
C ALA A 18 13.93 17.42 2.25
N GLN A 19 13.09 16.65 2.96
CA GLN A 19 12.69 16.91 4.36
C GLN A 19 13.47 16.05 5.38
N ASP A 20 14.59 15.45 4.96
CA ASP A 20 15.45 14.59 5.80
C ASP A 20 14.73 13.33 6.33
N ILE A 21 13.75 12.80 5.57
CA ILE A 21 13.03 11.58 5.90
C ILE A 21 13.75 10.38 5.29
N HIS A 22 14.13 9.40 6.11
CA HIS A 22 14.87 8.21 5.70
C HIS A 22 14.22 6.88 6.10
N THR A 23 13.05 6.94 6.75
CA THR A 23 12.22 5.77 7.08
C THR A 23 10.93 5.81 6.27
N PHE A 24 10.60 4.71 5.59
CA PHE A 24 9.47 4.64 4.66
C PHE A 24 8.54 3.46 4.97
N PHE A 25 7.23 3.72 4.96
CA PHE A 25 6.19 2.72 5.11
C PHE A 25 5.44 2.54 3.79
N PHE A 26 5.55 1.37 3.21
CA PHE A 26 4.88 1.01 1.96
C PHE A 26 3.69 0.11 2.26
N LEU A 27 2.48 0.66 2.08
CA LEU A 27 1.23 0.04 2.53
C LEU A 27 0.57 -0.85 1.46
N GLY A 28 1.33 -1.42 0.52
CA GLY A 28 0.83 -2.32 -0.51
C GLY A 28 0.36 -1.64 -1.79
N ASP A 29 -0.16 -2.44 -2.73
CA ASP A 29 -0.62 -2.03 -4.06
C ASP A 29 0.47 -1.28 -4.84
N TYR A 30 1.61 -1.96 -5.05
CA TYR A 30 2.80 -1.36 -5.68
C TYR A 30 2.62 -1.11 -7.16
N VAL A 31 2.03 -2.09 -7.87
CA VAL A 31 1.86 -2.03 -9.33
C VAL A 31 0.48 -2.50 -9.75
N ALA A 32 -0.15 -1.81 -10.69
CA ALA A 32 -1.39 -2.21 -11.34
C ALA A 32 -1.80 -1.28 -12.49
N GLU A 33 -2.44 -0.14 -12.21
CA GLU A 33 -3.16 0.68 -13.19
C GLU A 33 -2.27 1.48 -14.14
N PHE A 34 -1.03 1.81 -13.74
CA PHE A 34 -0.08 2.59 -14.55
C PHE A 34 0.94 1.70 -15.26
N PRO A 35 1.49 2.15 -16.42
CA PRO A 35 2.27 1.30 -17.32
C PRO A 35 3.76 1.16 -16.95
N TYR A 36 4.16 1.39 -15.70
CA TYR A 36 5.56 1.34 -15.28
C TYR A 36 5.84 0.33 -14.15
N PRO A 37 5.34 -0.93 -14.24
CA PRO A 37 5.53 -1.90 -13.16
C PRO A 37 7.01 -2.17 -12.88
N GLN A 38 7.83 -2.39 -13.91
CA GLN A 38 9.25 -2.70 -13.77
C GLN A 38 10.02 -1.56 -13.09
N ARG A 39 9.86 -0.32 -13.56
CA ARG A 39 10.54 0.85 -12.97
C ARG A 39 10.12 1.09 -11.52
N THR A 40 8.84 0.86 -11.22
CA THR A 40 8.32 0.99 -9.86
C THR A 40 8.96 -0.05 -8.94
N MET A 41 9.05 -1.29 -9.37
CA MET A 41 9.68 -2.36 -8.57
C MET A 41 11.19 -2.16 -8.41
N GLU A 42 11.90 -1.78 -9.47
CA GLU A 42 13.32 -1.43 -9.41
C GLU A 42 13.58 -0.34 -8.38
N MET A 43 12.77 0.73 -8.38
CA MET A 43 12.88 1.81 -7.41
C MET A 43 12.59 1.36 -5.97
N LEU A 44 11.59 0.48 -5.76
CA LEU A 44 11.30 -0.09 -4.44
C LEU A 44 12.47 -0.92 -3.90
N TYR A 45 13.10 -1.73 -4.75
CA TYR A 45 14.30 -2.50 -4.37
C TYR A 45 15.50 -1.59 -4.05
N ASP A 46 15.67 -0.54 -4.83
CA ASP A 46 16.71 0.47 -4.61
C ASP A 46 16.51 1.18 -3.26
N MET A 47 15.26 1.55 -2.94
CA MET A 47 14.93 2.15 -1.65
C MET A 47 15.16 1.19 -0.49
N ARG A 48 14.77 -0.08 -0.62
CA ARG A 48 15.03 -1.12 0.39
C ARG A 48 16.50 -1.29 0.72
N GLN A 49 17.38 -1.05 -0.24
CA GLN A 49 18.84 -1.14 -0.03
C GLN A 49 19.44 0.11 0.65
N LYS A 50 18.83 1.29 0.43
CA LYS A 50 19.39 2.59 0.82
C LYS A 50 18.79 3.16 2.10
N TYR A 51 17.57 2.78 2.43
CA TYR A 51 16.77 3.38 3.51
C TYR A 51 16.13 2.32 4.39
N GLU A 52 15.66 2.74 5.56
CA GLU A 52 14.83 1.91 6.40
C GLU A 52 13.42 1.81 5.82
N CYS A 53 13.04 0.65 5.31
CA CYS A 53 11.79 0.45 4.60
C CYS A 53 10.99 -0.72 5.17
N TYR A 54 9.70 -0.48 5.40
CA TYR A 54 8.73 -1.45 5.86
C TYR A 54 7.71 -1.69 4.74
N PHE A 55 7.48 -2.95 4.39
CA PHE A 55 6.59 -3.34 3.29
C PHE A 55 5.52 -4.29 3.78
N ILE A 56 4.27 -4.05 3.38
CA ILE A 56 3.16 -4.97 3.58
C ILE A 56 2.50 -5.30 2.24
N ARG A 57 1.74 -6.38 2.21
CA ARG A 57 1.05 -6.85 1.01
C ARG A 57 -0.32 -6.20 0.86
N GLY A 58 -0.58 -5.58 -0.31
CA GLY A 58 -1.88 -5.09 -0.70
C GLY A 58 -2.71 -6.16 -1.43
N ASN A 59 -3.92 -5.82 -1.81
CA ASN A 59 -4.79 -6.76 -2.53
C ASN A 59 -4.38 -6.96 -3.99
N LYS A 60 -3.65 -6.03 -4.59
CA LYS A 60 -3.12 -6.24 -5.96
C LYS A 60 -2.06 -7.33 -5.98
N GLU A 61 -1.17 -7.35 -5.01
CA GLU A 61 -0.17 -8.40 -4.89
C GLU A 61 -0.83 -9.79 -4.78
N ASP A 62 -1.96 -9.93 -4.08
CA ASP A 62 -2.73 -11.18 -4.05
C ASP A 62 -3.29 -11.55 -5.42
N TYR A 63 -3.69 -10.58 -6.26
CA TYR A 63 -4.17 -10.89 -7.62
C TYR A 63 -3.06 -11.47 -8.50
N TRP A 64 -1.82 -10.98 -8.37
CA TRP A 64 -0.66 -11.51 -9.10
C TRP A 64 -0.31 -12.91 -8.61
N LEU A 65 -0.33 -13.15 -7.30
CA LEU A 65 -0.09 -14.46 -6.71
C LEU A 65 -1.19 -15.47 -7.08
N ASP A 66 -2.46 -15.08 -7.01
CA ASP A 66 -3.57 -15.94 -7.44
C ASP A 66 -3.45 -16.28 -8.93
N ARG A 67 -3.15 -15.32 -9.78
CA ARG A 67 -2.93 -15.57 -11.22
C ARG A 67 -1.78 -16.55 -11.48
N ARG A 68 -0.72 -16.50 -10.66
CA ARG A 68 0.46 -17.36 -10.78
C ARG A 68 0.21 -18.79 -10.33
N TYR A 69 -0.49 -18.96 -9.22
CA TYR A 69 -0.59 -20.26 -8.54
C TYR A 69 -1.94 -20.95 -8.70
N ASN A 70 -2.98 -20.25 -9.14
CA ASN A 70 -4.31 -20.80 -9.37
C ASN A 70 -4.57 -20.94 -10.89
N PRO A 71 -4.51 -22.16 -11.45
CA PRO A 71 -4.73 -22.38 -12.91
C PRO A 71 -6.14 -22.00 -13.37
N ASN A 72 -7.08 -21.84 -12.45
CA ASN A 72 -8.46 -21.42 -12.74
C ASN A 72 -8.67 -19.90 -12.64
N CYS A 73 -7.64 -19.14 -12.24
CA CYS A 73 -7.71 -17.69 -12.19
C CYS A 73 -7.68 -17.13 -13.60
N VAL A 74 -8.83 -16.74 -14.10
CA VAL A 74 -8.98 -16.11 -15.43
C VAL A 74 -9.65 -14.75 -15.24
N TRP A 75 -8.94 -13.71 -15.60
CA TRP A 75 -9.54 -12.38 -15.67
C TRP A 75 -10.36 -12.26 -16.94
N LYS A 76 -11.67 -12.07 -16.80
CA LYS A 76 -12.57 -11.99 -17.95
C LYS A 76 -12.31 -10.71 -18.73
N ASN A 77 -11.90 -10.86 -20.00
CA ASN A 77 -11.70 -9.74 -20.93
C ASN A 77 -12.94 -8.84 -21.01
N GLY A 78 -12.74 -7.54 -21.16
CA GLY A 78 -13.82 -6.64 -21.50
C GLY A 78 -13.75 -5.22 -20.94
N ASN A 79 -12.77 -4.87 -20.14
CA ASN A 79 -12.62 -3.48 -19.69
C ASN A 79 -11.14 -3.09 -19.50
N HIS A 80 -10.89 -1.78 -19.41
CA HIS A 80 -9.56 -1.21 -19.25
C HIS A 80 -8.82 -1.69 -17.98
N THR A 81 -9.56 -1.99 -16.91
CA THR A 81 -8.97 -2.52 -15.66
C THR A 81 -8.33 -3.87 -15.88
N VAL A 82 -9.00 -4.78 -16.57
CA VAL A 82 -8.44 -6.10 -16.91
C VAL A 82 -7.25 -5.97 -17.84
N GLY A 83 -7.30 -5.06 -18.82
CA GLY A 83 -6.17 -4.78 -19.69
C GLY A 83 -4.93 -4.30 -18.94
N ALA A 84 -5.11 -3.40 -17.98
CA ALA A 84 -4.03 -2.94 -17.11
C ALA A 84 -3.47 -4.06 -16.22
N MET A 85 -4.33 -4.93 -15.69
CA MET A 85 -3.92 -6.09 -14.91
C MET A 85 -3.11 -7.09 -15.75
N GLU A 86 -3.57 -7.45 -16.95
CA GLU A 86 -2.83 -8.35 -17.86
C GLU A 86 -1.48 -7.77 -18.25
N TYR A 87 -1.44 -6.49 -18.60
CA TYR A 87 -0.19 -5.80 -18.90
C TYR A 87 0.79 -5.85 -17.72
N THR A 88 0.33 -5.53 -16.53
CA THR A 88 1.15 -5.57 -15.32
C THR A 88 1.68 -6.98 -15.07
N TYR A 89 0.83 -8.01 -15.13
CA TYR A 89 1.23 -9.39 -14.91
C TYR A 89 2.28 -9.89 -15.92
N GLN A 90 2.20 -9.44 -17.18
CA GLN A 90 3.20 -9.76 -18.21
C GLN A 90 4.53 -9.02 -18.01
N ASN A 91 4.57 -7.97 -17.19
CA ASN A 91 5.73 -7.11 -16.99
C ASN A 91 6.29 -7.13 -15.56
N ILE A 92 5.74 -7.94 -14.66
CA ILE A 92 6.37 -8.31 -13.39
C ILE A 92 7.21 -9.57 -13.56
N THR A 93 8.20 -9.74 -12.70
CA THR A 93 9.15 -10.86 -12.75
C THR A 93 8.81 -11.93 -11.70
N GLU A 94 9.43 -13.11 -11.81
CA GLU A 94 9.34 -14.13 -10.77
C GLU A 94 9.94 -13.63 -9.43
N HIS A 95 10.96 -12.77 -9.49
CA HIS A 95 11.51 -12.12 -8.30
C HIS A 95 10.48 -11.23 -7.59
N ASP A 96 9.65 -10.50 -8.36
CA ASP A 96 8.57 -9.67 -7.80
C ASP A 96 7.49 -10.54 -7.15
N LEU A 97 7.13 -11.66 -7.75
CA LEU A 97 6.16 -12.61 -7.19
C LEU A 97 6.66 -13.23 -5.88
N VAL A 98 7.93 -13.60 -5.81
CA VAL A 98 8.54 -14.09 -4.57
C VAL A 98 8.53 -12.99 -3.50
N PHE A 99 8.90 -11.77 -3.86
CA PHE A 99 8.83 -10.63 -2.96
C PHE A 99 7.42 -10.44 -2.39
N TYR A 100 6.39 -10.43 -3.24
CA TYR A 100 4.99 -10.29 -2.80
C TYR A 100 4.55 -11.43 -1.87
N GLN A 101 4.97 -12.65 -2.13
CA GLN A 101 4.63 -13.82 -1.32
C GLN A 101 5.20 -13.72 0.10
N GLU A 102 6.38 -13.14 0.26
CA GLU A 102 7.06 -12.97 1.55
C GLU A 102 6.48 -11.81 2.39
N LEU A 103 5.74 -10.89 1.78
CA LEU A 103 5.20 -9.74 2.49
C LEU A 103 4.07 -10.14 3.46
N PRO A 104 4.08 -9.62 4.70
CA PRO A 104 2.97 -9.79 5.62
C PRO A 104 1.76 -8.95 5.18
N ILE A 105 0.54 -9.37 5.56
CA ILE A 105 -0.69 -8.58 5.34
C ILE A 105 -0.85 -7.43 6.35
N CYS A 106 -0.22 -7.56 7.51
CA CYS A 106 -0.08 -6.49 8.50
C CYS A 106 1.22 -6.66 9.29
N MET A 107 1.71 -5.60 9.88
CA MET A 107 2.97 -5.58 10.62
C MET A 107 2.91 -4.58 11.75
N GLU A 108 3.36 -4.98 12.93
CA GLU A 108 3.61 -4.07 14.04
C GLU A 108 5.06 -3.58 13.99
N VAL A 109 5.25 -2.26 14.04
CA VAL A 109 6.57 -1.62 13.97
C VAL A 109 6.82 -0.86 15.26
N HIS A 110 8.02 -1.05 15.82
CA HIS A 110 8.45 -0.44 17.07
C HIS A 110 9.65 0.50 16.82
N PHE A 111 9.59 1.67 17.42
CA PHE A 111 10.70 2.61 17.47
C PHE A 111 11.04 2.91 18.93
N GLU A 112 12.32 3.08 19.22
CA GLU A 112 12.77 3.43 20.57
C GLU A 112 12.16 4.78 21.01
N GLY A 113 11.51 4.77 22.17
CA GLY A 113 10.89 5.97 22.73
C GLY A 113 9.57 6.41 22.09
N ALA A 114 9.00 5.64 21.15
CA ALA A 114 7.73 5.92 20.50
C ALA A 114 6.69 4.81 20.72
N GLU A 115 5.43 5.15 20.53
CA GLU A 115 4.33 4.18 20.50
C GLU A 115 4.42 3.30 19.24
N ALA A 116 4.08 2.02 19.39
CA ALA A 116 4.04 1.09 18.27
C ALA A 116 3.02 1.49 17.20
N LEU A 117 3.38 1.24 15.93
CA LEU A 117 2.55 1.46 14.77
C LEU A 117 2.07 0.12 14.20
N MET A 118 0.77 0.00 13.92
CA MET A 118 0.23 -1.09 13.12
C MET A 118 0.16 -0.66 11.65
N LEU A 119 0.79 -1.41 10.76
CA LEU A 119 0.70 -1.23 9.32
C LEU A 119 -0.24 -2.28 8.74
N CYS A 120 -1.19 -1.88 7.91
CA CYS A 120 -2.03 -2.78 7.12
C CYS A 120 -2.42 -2.12 5.79
N HIS A 121 -2.76 -2.90 4.76
CA HIS A 121 -3.24 -2.30 3.51
C HIS A 121 -4.71 -1.92 3.62
N GLY A 122 -5.60 -2.86 3.78
CA GLY A 122 -7.01 -2.65 4.12
C GLY A 122 -7.20 -2.62 5.63
N SER A 123 -7.32 -3.80 6.24
CA SER A 123 -7.36 -3.98 7.70
C SER A 123 -6.34 -5.02 8.15
N MET A 124 -6.20 -5.21 9.48
CA MET A 124 -5.38 -6.28 10.03
C MET A 124 -5.94 -7.68 9.74
N GLU A 125 -7.23 -7.77 9.43
CA GLU A 125 -7.91 -9.04 9.15
C GLU A 125 -7.93 -9.40 7.67
N ARG A 126 -8.05 -8.38 6.80
CA ARG A 126 -8.14 -8.55 5.33
C ARG A 126 -7.55 -7.35 4.60
N ASN A 127 -6.64 -7.60 3.68
CA ASN A 127 -6.00 -6.54 2.91
C ASN A 127 -6.93 -5.84 1.88
N ASN A 128 -8.07 -6.41 1.54
CA ASN A 128 -9.08 -5.81 0.65
C ASN A 128 -10.27 -5.16 1.38
N GLN A 129 -10.20 -5.01 2.70
CA GLN A 129 -11.26 -4.42 3.50
C GLN A 129 -11.13 -2.89 3.56
N LYS A 130 -12.19 -2.20 3.17
CA LYS A 130 -12.23 -0.73 3.29
C LYS A 130 -12.44 -0.33 4.75
N MET A 131 -11.54 0.52 5.25
CA MET A 131 -11.68 1.14 6.57
C MET A 131 -12.33 2.52 6.37
N LEU A 132 -13.60 2.66 6.79
CA LEU A 132 -14.39 3.89 6.60
C LEU A 132 -14.87 4.47 7.93
N PRO A 133 -14.92 5.81 8.11
CA PRO A 133 -15.20 6.45 9.42
C PRO A 133 -16.53 6.03 10.06
N GLU A 134 -17.58 5.86 9.25
CA GLU A 134 -18.93 5.57 9.75
C GLU A 134 -19.23 4.07 9.87
N ASP A 135 -18.34 3.22 9.40
CA ASP A 135 -18.54 1.78 9.42
C ASP A 135 -18.32 1.20 10.81
N ALA A 136 -19.29 0.46 11.33
CA ALA A 136 -19.22 -0.21 12.63
C ALA A 136 -18.10 -1.25 12.69
N GLU A 137 -17.85 -1.96 11.58
CA GLU A 137 -16.79 -2.96 11.49
C GLU A 137 -15.41 -2.28 11.56
N THR A 138 -15.22 -1.13 10.92
CA THR A 138 -14.02 -0.31 11.06
C THR A 138 -13.77 0.06 12.53
N LYS A 139 -14.80 0.51 13.24
CA LYS A 139 -14.70 0.87 14.67
C LYS A 139 -14.31 -0.34 15.52
N ARG A 140 -14.92 -1.50 15.29
CA ARG A 140 -14.58 -2.76 15.96
C ARG A 140 -13.11 -3.14 15.74
N ILE A 141 -12.63 -3.07 14.51
CA ILE A 141 -11.25 -3.40 14.15
C ILE A 141 -10.25 -2.44 14.81
N ILE A 142 -10.53 -1.13 14.78
CA ILE A 142 -9.67 -0.15 15.47
C ILE A 142 -9.62 -0.44 16.96
N GLU A 143 -10.74 -0.73 17.60
CA GLU A 143 -10.82 -1.01 19.03
C GLU A 143 -10.03 -2.28 19.41
N SER A 144 -10.06 -3.32 18.59
CA SER A 144 -9.36 -4.59 18.83
C SER A 144 -7.85 -4.52 18.58
N CYS A 145 -7.33 -3.50 17.87
CA CYS A 145 -5.91 -3.37 17.61
C CYS A 145 -5.11 -3.17 18.90
N ALA A 146 -3.98 -3.83 19.06
CA ALA A 146 -3.09 -3.62 20.22
C ALA A 146 -2.40 -2.24 20.16
N CYS A 147 -2.09 -1.75 18.96
CA CYS A 147 -1.40 -0.49 18.76
C CYS A 147 -2.36 0.70 18.88
N LYS A 148 -1.83 1.82 19.37
CA LYS A 148 -2.54 3.09 19.45
C LYS A 148 -2.68 3.75 18.06
N TYR A 149 -1.70 3.55 17.19
CA TYR A 149 -1.63 4.14 15.88
C TYR A 149 -1.70 3.07 14.79
N ILE A 150 -2.52 3.32 13.77
CA ILE A 150 -2.76 2.41 12.65
C ILE A 150 -2.56 3.18 11.35
N LEU A 151 -1.75 2.65 10.44
CA LEU A 151 -1.60 3.16 9.08
C LEU A 151 -2.25 2.17 8.11
N CYS A 152 -3.18 2.64 7.29
CA CYS A 152 -3.81 1.81 6.25
C CYS A 152 -3.86 2.54 4.89
N GLY A 153 -4.08 1.80 3.81
CA GLY A 153 -4.23 2.28 2.43
C GLY A 153 -5.59 1.94 1.82
N HIS A 154 -5.56 1.29 0.64
CA HIS A 154 -6.68 0.66 -0.06
C HIS A 154 -7.81 1.58 -0.54
N THR A 155 -8.25 2.54 0.25
CA THR A 155 -9.38 3.41 -0.12
C THR A 155 -8.99 4.54 -1.07
N HIS A 156 -7.68 4.84 -1.18
CA HIS A 156 -7.08 5.92 -1.97
C HIS A 156 -7.50 7.35 -1.55
N GLY A 157 -8.20 7.48 -0.44
CA GLY A 157 -8.64 8.77 0.11
C GLY A 157 -7.91 9.07 1.41
N GLN A 158 -7.36 10.27 1.53
CA GLN A 158 -6.78 10.70 2.80
C GLN A 158 -7.84 10.78 3.88
N MET A 159 -7.58 10.16 5.03
CA MET A 159 -8.49 10.22 6.17
C MET A 159 -7.77 10.03 7.49
N THR A 160 -8.42 10.53 8.55
CA THR A 160 -8.07 10.28 9.95
C THR A 160 -9.31 9.82 10.68
N ILE A 161 -9.25 8.63 11.32
CA ILE A 161 -10.32 8.12 12.19
C ILE A 161 -9.78 8.06 13.61
N LYS A 162 -10.47 8.72 14.54
CA LYS A 162 -10.18 8.65 15.99
C LYS A 162 -11.30 7.87 16.67
N TYR A 163 -10.96 6.74 17.29
CA TYR A 163 -11.94 5.89 17.97
C TYR A 163 -11.28 5.10 19.11
N ALA A 164 -11.97 4.96 20.25
CA ALA A 164 -11.52 4.20 21.42
C ALA A 164 -10.08 4.54 21.88
N GLY A 165 -9.70 5.82 21.83
CA GLY A 165 -8.35 6.29 22.22
C GLY A 165 -7.24 5.99 21.19
N LYS A 166 -7.59 5.46 20.03
CA LYS A 166 -6.68 5.11 18.92
C LYS A 166 -6.88 6.02 17.74
N VAL A 167 -5.89 6.04 16.84
CA VAL A 167 -5.91 6.85 15.63
C VAL A 167 -5.53 5.98 14.44
N LEU A 168 -6.39 5.97 13.44
CA LEU A 168 -6.09 5.39 12.14
C LEU A 168 -5.86 6.52 11.14
N TRP A 169 -4.77 6.42 10.39
CA TRP A 169 -4.47 7.30 9.26
C TRP A 169 -4.44 6.52 7.96
N ASN A 170 -5.04 7.10 6.93
CA ASN A 170 -4.83 6.71 5.55
C ASN A 170 -4.16 7.86 4.81
N PRO A 171 -2.97 7.68 4.25
CA PRO A 171 -2.23 8.74 3.56
C PRO A 171 -2.81 9.09 2.18
N GLY A 172 -3.85 8.39 1.71
CA GLY A 172 -4.32 8.46 0.34
C GLY A 172 -3.54 7.53 -0.59
N ALA A 173 -3.38 7.93 -1.84
CA ALA A 173 -2.65 7.15 -2.84
C ALA A 173 -1.68 8.00 -3.64
N VAL A 174 -0.51 7.44 -3.92
CA VAL A 174 0.49 8.06 -4.80
C VAL A 174 0.03 7.97 -6.26
N GLY A 175 -0.42 6.78 -6.69
CA GLY A 175 -0.72 6.53 -8.10
C GLY A 175 -2.15 6.89 -8.50
N VAL A 176 -3.14 6.50 -7.72
CA VAL A 176 -4.58 6.66 -8.04
C VAL A 176 -5.31 7.41 -6.91
N PRO A 177 -4.94 8.65 -6.65
CA PRO A 177 -5.51 9.41 -5.53
C PRO A 177 -6.98 9.74 -5.77
N LYS A 178 -7.78 9.69 -4.70
CA LYS A 178 -9.18 10.13 -4.72
C LYS A 178 -9.36 11.44 -3.96
N GLN A 179 -10.34 12.23 -4.39
CA GLN A 179 -10.72 13.49 -3.73
C GLN A 179 -9.59 14.54 -3.66
N SER A 180 -8.55 14.40 -4.47
CA SER A 180 -7.36 15.28 -4.46
C SER A 180 -7.29 16.23 -5.65
N GLY A 181 -8.25 16.16 -6.58
CA GLY A 181 -8.13 16.86 -7.86
C GLY A 181 -6.99 16.35 -8.75
N GLY A 182 -6.63 15.06 -8.62
CA GLY A 182 -5.56 14.42 -9.38
C GLY A 182 -4.15 14.62 -8.79
N LYS A 183 -4.03 15.26 -7.63
CA LYS A 183 -2.73 15.43 -6.96
C LYS A 183 -2.38 14.15 -6.18
N THR A 184 -1.14 13.69 -6.33
CA THR A 184 -0.60 12.58 -5.54
C THR A 184 -0.68 12.86 -4.04
N GLN A 185 -0.85 11.81 -3.26
CA GLN A 185 -1.05 11.90 -1.81
C GLN A 185 -0.13 10.94 -1.08
N PHE A 186 0.51 11.42 -0.02
CA PHE A 186 1.27 10.66 0.95
C PHE A 186 1.26 11.39 2.30
N MET A 187 1.88 10.82 3.33
CA MET A 187 1.93 11.40 4.68
C MET A 187 3.35 11.38 5.22
N ILE A 188 3.73 12.41 5.95
CA ILE A 188 4.94 12.45 6.78
C ILE A 188 4.50 12.44 8.24
N LEU A 189 5.12 11.60 9.05
CA LEU A 189 4.97 11.54 10.51
C LEU A 189 6.21 12.12 11.17
N HIS A 190 6.00 12.96 12.19
CA HIS A 190 7.05 13.57 13.02
C HIS A 190 6.92 13.15 14.48
#